data_d69528af2ffe05e7ebbf867a2474dbae
#
_entry.id   d69528af2ffe05e7ebbf867a2474dbae
#
_cell.length_a   1.000
_cell.length_b   1.000
_cell.length_c   1.000
_cell.angle_alpha   90.00
_cell.angle_beta   90.00
_cell.angle_gamma   90.00
#
_symmetry.space_group_name_H-M   'P 1'
#
loop_
_entity.id
_entity.type
_entity.pdbx_description
1 polymer ?
#
loop_
_entity_poly.entity_id
_entity_poly.type
_entity_poly.pdbx_seq_one_letter_code
_entity_poly.pdbx_strand_id
1 'polypeptide(L)'
;MTDIRNKANPRVWNSLEACKLAATIATPLIVFVLGCMIWNAQRDVVQRAERDMAKQRQLVEADLKERDLIRDFRLSIYRKAAPLLSDIVAYHFYVGRWKDTTPADIIEKKRQLDETLYPHRALFTPEFFARYYTFMSQAFRSAGNHYAESGIRTNFQCRKPGLGGNAENWRPYFTNEDMRHGLCIAYANLLGSMSEELLLRSLKRSGMVDTEKLCPPFYDIERC
;
A
#
# COMPACT_ATOMS: atom_id res chain seq x y z
N MET A 1 -118.33 11.96 0.51
CA MET A 1 -117.30 10.91 0.32
C MET A 1 -116.38 11.40 -0.75
N THR A 2 -115.26 11.94 -0.35
CA THR A 2 -114.22 12.44 -1.26
C THR A 2 -112.91 11.75 -0.92
N ASP A 3 -112.48 10.96 -1.86
CA ASP A 3 -111.32 10.14 -1.82
C ASP A 3 -110.05 10.97 -2.19
N ILE A 4 -109.26 11.32 -1.22
CA ILE A 4 -108.00 12.00 -1.44
C ILE A 4 -106.88 11.02 -1.66
N ARG A 5 -106.67 10.65 -2.92
CA ARG A 5 -105.46 9.94 -3.33
C ARG A 5 -104.22 10.77 -3.18
N ASN A 6 -103.42 10.44 -2.18
CA ASN A 6 -102.12 11.02 -1.92
C ASN A 6 -101.16 10.42 -2.96
N LYS A 7 -100.87 11.17 -4.03
CA LYS A 7 -99.79 10.88 -5.02
C LYS A 7 -98.47 11.11 -4.37
N ALA A 8 -97.80 10.14 -4.01
CA ALA A 8 -96.42 10.17 -3.62
C ALA A 8 -95.57 10.73 -4.80
N ASN A 9 -94.99 11.90 -4.61
CA ASN A 9 -94.16 12.58 -5.56
C ASN A 9 -92.79 11.84 -5.66
N PRO A 10 -92.37 11.32 -6.81
CA PRO A 10 -91.06 10.68 -6.92
C PRO A 10 -90.01 11.76 -6.67
N ARG A 11 -89.21 11.60 -5.63
CA ARG A 11 -88.04 12.46 -5.36
C ARG A 11 -87.18 12.49 -6.60
N VAL A 12 -87.23 13.59 -7.35
CA VAL A 12 -86.28 13.88 -8.41
C VAL A 12 -84.96 14.12 -7.73
N TRP A 13 -84.04 13.19 -7.86
CA TRP A 13 -82.67 13.36 -7.39
C TRP A 13 -82.08 14.55 -8.11
N ASN A 14 -81.89 15.61 -7.36
CA ASN A 14 -81.25 16.81 -7.91
C ASN A 14 -79.81 16.44 -8.33
N SER A 15 -79.44 16.76 -9.53
CA SER A 15 -78.10 16.49 -10.10
C SER A 15 -76.98 16.90 -9.17
N LEU A 16 -77.24 17.90 -8.31
CA LEU A 16 -76.34 18.38 -7.31
C LEU A 16 -76.11 17.41 -6.14
N GLU A 17 -77.11 16.65 -5.71
CA GLU A 17 -76.96 15.63 -4.68
C GLU A 17 -76.21 14.38 -5.21
N ALA A 18 -76.50 14.03 -6.45
CA ALA A 18 -75.78 12.94 -7.14
C ALA A 18 -74.27 13.30 -7.31
N CYS A 19 -73.95 14.55 -7.67
CA CYS A 19 -72.56 15.03 -7.74
C CYS A 19 -71.86 15.05 -6.37
N LYS A 20 -72.60 15.44 -5.30
CA LYS A 20 -72.00 15.39 -3.95
C LYS A 20 -71.69 13.97 -3.49
N LEU A 21 -72.58 13.02 -3.75
CA LEU A 21 -72.38 11.63 -3.42
C LEU A 21 -71.24 11.01 -4.24
N ALA A 22 -71.19 11.33 -5.53
CA ALA A 22 -70.07 10.91 -6.41
C ALA A 22 -68.73 11.45 -5.94
N ALA A 23 -68.67 12.74 -5.57
CA ALA A 23 -67.44 13.35 -5.05
C ALA A 23 -67.00 12.76 -3.71
N THR A 24 -67.91 12.42 -2.83
CA THR A 24 -67.63 11.83 -1.51
C THR A 24 -67.00 10.40 -1.64
N ILE A 25 -67.40 9.65 -2.66
CA ILE A 25 -66.85 8.31 -2.91
C ILE A 25 -65.59 8.36 -3.80
N ALA A 26 -65.55 9.25 -4.80
CA ALA A 26 -64.43 9.35 -5.75
C ALA A 26 -63.15 9.90 -5.08
N THR A 27 -63.25 10.84 -4.15
CA THR A 27 -62.10 11.46 -3.49
C THR A 27 -61.24 10.40 -2.73
N PRO A 28 -61.78 9.56 -1.85
CA PRO A 28 -60.96 8.54 -1.14
C PRO A 28 -60.38 7.48 -2.10
N LEU A 29 -61.09 7.14 -3.18
CA LEU A 29 -60.58 6.24 -4.20
C LEU A 29 -59.41 6.81 -4.95
N ILE A 30 -59.46 8.07 -5.34
CA ILE A 30 -58.37 8.77 -6.01
C ILE A 30 -57.13 8.84 -5.09
N VAL A 31 -57.34 9.21 -3.82
CA VAL A 31 -56.25 9.30 -2.82
C VAL A 31 -55.63 7.92 -2.60
N PHE A 32 -56.41 6.87 -2.52
CA PHE A 32 -55.93 5.50 -2.39
C PHE A 32 -55.08 5.05 -3.59
N VAL A 33 -55.58 5.30 -4.82
CA VAL A 33 -54.87 4.98 -6.06
C VAL A 33 -53.55 5.74 -6.15
N LEU A 34 -53.57 7.06 -5.87
CA LEU A 34 -52.33 7.88 -5.84
C LEU A 34 -51.38 7.40 -4.75
N GLY A 35 -51.89 7.07 -3.57
CA GLY A 35 -51.06 6.49 -2.51
C GLY A 35 -50.38 5.17 -2.92
N CYS A 36 -51.12 4.27 -3.58
CA CYS A 36 -50.52 3.03 -4.13
C CYS A 36 -49.50 3.29 -5.23
N MET A 37 -49.73 4.27 -6.11
CA MET A 37 -48.75 4.61 -7.15
C MET A 37 -47.44 5.21 -6.56
N ILE A 38 -47.59 6.12 -5.60
CA ILE A 38 -46.45 6.73 -4.91
C ILE A 38 -45.65 5.63 -4.14
N TRP A 39 -46.39 4.76 -3.44
CA TRP A 39 -45.74 3.66 -2.71
C TRP A 39 -44.94 2.72 -3.63
N ASN A 40 -45.50 2.34 -4.76
CA ASN A 40 -44.82 1.49 -5.73
C ASN A 40 -43.59 2.21 -6.33
N ALA A 41 -43.75 3.49 -6.70
CA ALA A 41 -42.63 4.29 -7.21
C ALA A 41 -41.51 4.44 -6.18
N GLN A 42 -41.82 4.66 -4.91
CA GLN A 42 -40.82 4.73 -3.83
C GLN A 42 -40.12 3.39 -3.62
N ARG A 43 -40.83 2.28 -3.67
CA ARG A 43 -40.23 0.93 -3.57
C ARG A 43 -39.21 0.69 -4.65
N ASP A 44 -39.51 1.04 -5.89
CA ASP A 44 -38.59 0.88 -7.03
C ASP A 44 -37.33 1.72 -6.89
N VAL A 45 -37.46 2.95 -6.41
CA VAL A 45 -36.32 3.83 -6.16
C VAL A 45 -35.44 3.30 -5.04
N VAL A 46 -36.02 2.88 -3.92
CA VAL A 46 -35.29 2.28 -2.78
C VAL A 46 -34.56 1.01 -3.20
N GLN A 47 -35.24 0.12 -3.93
CA GLN A 47 -34.61 -1.14 -4.40
C GLN A 47 -33.47 -0.89 -5.38
N ARG A 48 -33.58 0.11 -6.26
CA ARG A 48 -32.47 0.51 -7.15
C ARG A 48 -31.29 1.07 -6.34
N ALA A 49 -31.56 1.96 -5.40
CA ALA A 49 -30.54 2.53 -4.53
C ALA A 49 -29.83 1.44 -3.69
N GLU A 50 -30.56 0.47 -3.16
CA GLU A 50 -29.98 -0.68 -2.42
C GLU A 50 -29.08 -1.55 -3.32
N ARG A 51 -29.53 -1.84 -4.56
CA ARG A 51 -28.74 -2.61 -5.53
C ARG A 51 -27.47 -1.88 -5.93
N ASP A 52 -27.56 -0.56 -6.12
CA ASP A 52 -26.38 0.25 -6.50
C ASP A 52 -25.37 0.34 -5.34
N MET A 53 -25.87 0.52 -4.11
CA MET A 53 -25.02 0.44 -2.91
C MET A 53 -24.38 -0.93 -2.72
N ALA A 54 -25.12 -2.01 -2.95
CA ALA A 54 -24.59 -3.37 -2.85
C ALA A 54 -23.47 -3.60 -3.90
N LYS A 55 -23.67 -3.15 -5.15
CA LYS A 55 -22.62 -3.21 -6.19
C LYS A 55 -21.39 -2.40 -5.82
N GLN A 56 -21.57 -1.18 -5.31
CA GLN A 56 -20.44 -0.34 -4.86
C GLN A 56 -19.68 -1.00 -3.72
N ARG A 57 -20.36 -1.59 -2.74
CA ARG A 57 -19.69 -2.35 -1.65
C ARG A 57 -18.90 -3.53 -2.19
N GLN A 58 -19.43 -4.29 -3.15
CA GLN A 58 -18.71 -5.41 -3.76
C GLN A 58 -17.46 -4.94 -4.51
N LEU A 59 -17.52 -3.82 -5.23
CA LEU A 59 -16.36 -3.26 -5.93
C LEU A 59 -15.29 -2.79 -4.94
N VAL A 60 -15.69 -2.11 -3.87
CA VAL A 60 -14.76 -1.67 -2.81
C VAL A 60 -14.14 -2.87 -2.10
N GLU A 61 -14.92 -3.90 -1.77
CA GLU A 61 -14.39 -5.12 -1.15
C GLU A 61 -13.41 -5.86 -2.06
N ALA A 62 -13.69 -5.91 -3.37
CA ALA A 62 -12.78 -6.50 -4.35
C ALA A 62 -11.45 -5.73 -4.43
N ASP A 63 -11.51 -4.39 -4.51
CA ASP A 63 -10.32 -3.53 -4.51
C ASP A 63 -9.49 -3.67 -3.21
N LEU A 64 -10.15 -3.74 -2.07
CA LEU A 64 -9.47 -3.97 -0.78
C LEU A 64 -8.77 -5.33 -0.73
N LYS A 65 -9.43 -6.40 -1.19
CA LYS A 65 -8.82 -7.73 -1.25
C LYS A 65 -7.61 -7.77 -2.18
N GLU A 66 -7.69 -7.13 -3.34
CA GLU A 66 -6.56 -7.03 -4.27
C GLU A 66 -5.37 -6.30 -3.63
N ARG A 67 -5.62 -5.17 -2.98
CA ARG A 67 -4.59 -4.41 -2.25
C ARG A 67 -3.94 -5.22 -1.13
N ASP A 68 -4.75 -5.97 -0.37
CA ASP A 68 -4.24 -6.83 0.70
C ASP A 68 -3.36 -7.96 0.15
N LEU A 69 -3.75 -8.59 -0.96
CA LEU A 69 -2.93 -9.59 -1.64
C LEU A 69 -1.58 -9.04 -2.10
N ILE A 70 -1.58 -7.86 -2.74
CA ILE A 70 -0.35 -7.20 -3.18
C ILE A 70 0.55 -6.87 -1.98
N ARG A 71 -0.04 -6.34 -0.91
CA ARG A 71 0.69 -6.02 0.33
C ARG A 71 1.32 -7.26 0.96
N ASP A 72 0.57 -8.35 1.08
CA ASP A 72 1.06 -9.59 1.67
C ASP A 72 2.18 -10.21 0.82
N PHE A 73 2.08 -10.09 -0.50
CA PHE A 73 3.13 -10.53 -1.39
C PHE A 73 4.40 -9.67 -1.25
N ARG A 74 4.28 -8.33 -1.21
CA ARG A 74 5.40 -7.41 -0.91
C ARG A 74 6.03 -7.72 0.44
N LEU A 75 5.22 -7.99 1.46
CA LEU A 75 5.71 -8.38 2.79
C LEU A 75 6.51 -9.68 2.77
N SER A 76 6.10 -10.65 1.96
CA SER A 76 6.84 -11.91 1.78
C SER A 76 8.22 -11.68 1.15
N ILE A 77 8.31 -10.79 0.16
CA ILE A 77 9.58 -10.38 -0.47
C ILE A 77 10.45 -9.65 0.55
N TYR A 78 9.86 -8.70 1.30
CA TYR A 78 10.58 -7.96 2.32
C TYR A 78 11.19 -8.88 3.39
N ARG A 79 10.46 -9.89 3.86
CA ARG A 79 10.96 -10.87 4.85
C ARG A 79 12.20 -11.62 4.35
N LYS A 80 12.33 -11.82 3.05
CA LYS A 80 13.52 -12.43 2.44
C LYS A 80 14.65 -11.41 2.24
N ALA A 81 14.32 -10.19 1.86
CA ALA A 81 15.28 -9.13 1.56
C ALA A 81 15.88 -8.50 2.82
N ALA A 82 15.11 -8.33 3.89
CA ALA A 82 15.52 -7.63 5.10
C ALA A 82 16.77 -8.21 5.78
N PRO A 83 16.90 -9.53 5.99
CA PRO A 83 18.13 -10.09 6.57
C PRO A 83 19.35 -9.86 5.68
N LEU A 84 19.20 -9.96 4.36
CA LEU A 84 20.30 -9.71 3.42
C LEU A 84 20.77 -8.26 3.45
N LEU A 85 19.81 -7.32 3.48
CA LEU A 85 20.10 -5.88 3.65
C LEU A 85 20.80 -5.61 4.98
N SER A 86 20.29 -6.20 6.07
CA SER A 86 20.86 -6.05 7.41
C SER A 86 22.32 -6.56 7.46
N ASP A 87 22.60 -7.69 6.85
CA ASP A 87 23.94 -8.25 6.83
C ASP A 87 24.94 -7.41 6.02
N ILE A 88 24.50 -6.88 4.87
CA ILE A 88 25.30 -5.95 4.06
C ILE A 88 25.64 -4.69 4.88
N VAL A 89 24.63 -4.11 5.54
CA VAL A 89 24.79 -2.91 6.36
C VAL A 89 25.70 -3.21 7.57
N ALA A 90 25.43 -4.29 8.30
CA ALA A 90 26.23 -4.71 9.45
C ALA A 90 27.71 -4.91 9.08
N TYR A 91 27.97 -5.48 7.90
CA TYR A 91 29.32 -5.63 7.37
C TYR A 91 29.98 -4.27 7.17
N HIS A 92 29.33 -3.31 6.50
CA HIS A 92 29.89 -1.97 6.24
C HIS A 92 30.13 -1.18 7.51
N PHE A 93 29.28 -1.31 8.52
CA PHE A 93 29.38 -0.57 9.78
C PHE A 93 30.19 -1.27 10.88
N TYR A 94 30.80 -2.41 10.60
CA TYR A 94 31.57 -3.17 11.58
C TYR A 94 30.73 -3.62 12.80
N VAL A 95 29.46 -3.94 12.57
CA VAL A 95 28.51 -4.34 13.61
C VAL A 95 28.26 -5.84 13.58
N GLY A 96 28.00 -6.43 14.74
CA GLY A 96 27.63 -7.83 14.83
C GLY A 96 28.74 -8.79 14.43
N ARG A 97 28.39 -9.76 13.57
CA ARG A 97 29.33 -10.85 13.15
C ARG A 97 30.14 -10.53 11.89
N TRP A 98 30.42 -9.25 11.66
CA TRP A 98 31.15 -8.84 10.46
C TRP A 98 32.53 -9.50 10.26
N LYS A 99 33.20 -9.89 11.37
CA LYS A 99 34.49 -10.59 11.34
C LYS A 99 34.37 -12.05 10.84
N ASP A 100 33.20 -12.63 11.01
CA ASP A 100 32.90 -14.01 10.58
C ASP A 100 32.41 -14.06 9.12
N THR A 101 32.25 -12.90 8.48
CA THR A 101 31.68 -12.76 7.13
C THR A 101 32.80 -12.42 6.14
N THR A 102 32.98 -13.24 5.12
CA THR A 102 33.97 -12.98 4.08
C THR A 102 33.45 -11.98 3.05
N PRO A 103 34.33 -11.30 2.29
CA PRO A 103 33.94 -10.45 1.16
C PRO A 103 33.11 -11.18 0.11
N ALA A 104 33.40 -12.45 -0.16
CA ALA A 104 32.61 -13.28 -1.08
C ALA A 104 31.19 -13.47 -0.59
N ASP A 105 30.99 -13.72 0.73
CA ASP A 105 29.66 -13.87 1.32
C ASP A 105 28.83 -12.59 1.14
N ILE A 106 29.43 -11.42 1.26
CA ILE A 106 28.75 -10.14 1.06
C ILE A 106 28.33 -9.92 -0.40
N ILE A 107 29.20 -10.28 -1.34
CA ILE A 107 28.87 -10.25 -2.77
C ILE A 107 27.73 -11.23 -3.09
N GLU A 108 27.78 -12.43 -2.50
CA GLU A 108 26.71 -13.40 -2.66
C GLU A 108 25.37 -12.90 -2.08
N LYS A 109 25.39 -12.29 -0.91
CA LYS A 109 24.19 -11.63 -0.34
C LYS A 109 23.62 -10.55 -1.25
N LYS A 110 24.51 -9.75 -1.90
CA LYS A 110 24.09 -8.81 -2.93
C LYS A 110 23.37 -9.51 -4.08
N ARG A 111 23.90 -10.60 -4.61
CA ARG A 111 23.29 -11.38 -5.71
C ARG A 111 21.91 -11.90 -5.29
N GLN A 112 21.82 -12.53 -4.12
CA GLN A 112 20.57 -13.05 -3.59
C GLN A 112 19.51 -11.94 -3.38
N LEU A 113 19.95 -10.76 -2.98
CA LEU A 113 19.07 -9.60 -2.83
C LEU A 113 18.56 -9.11 -4.19
N ASP A 114 19.45 -9.02 -5.18
CA ASP A 114 19.09 -8.68 -6.56
C ASP A 114 18.11 -9.72 -7.14
N GLU A 115 18.36 -11.01 -6.97
CA GLU A 115 17.48 -12.12 -7.39
C GLU A 115 16.13 -12.09 -6.66
N THR A 116 16.10 -11.60 -5.43
CA THR A 116 14.86 -11.47 -4.67
C THR A 116 14.00 -10.28 -5.13
N LEU A 117 14.61 -9.16 -5.53
CA LEU A 117 13.90 -7.92 -5.82
C LEU A 117 13.60 -7.71 -7.31
N TYR A 118 14.58 -7.96 -8.21
CA TYR A 118 14.40 -7.65 -9.63
C TYR A 118 13.28 -8.40 -10.34
N PRO A 119 13.03 -9.71 -10.09
CA PRO A 119 11.91 -10.42 -10.71
C PRO A 119 10.55 -9.83 -10.33
N HIS A 120 10.49 -9.16 -9.18
CA HIS A 120 9.27 -8.58 -8.64
C HIS A 120 9.15 -7.07 -8.83
N ARG A 121 9.96 -6.51 -9.74
CA ARG A 121 10.04 -5.05 -9.98
C ARG A 121 8.67 -4.41 -10.24
N ALA A 122 7.78 -5.09 -10.94
CA ALA A 122 6.45 -4.59 -11.27
C ALA A 122 5.54 -4.38 -10.04
N LEU A 123 5.88 -4.97 -8.91
CA LEU A 123 5.10 -4.85 -7.66
C LEU A 123 5.49 -3.62 -6.83
N PHE A 124 6.60 -2.97 -7.15
CA PHE A 124 7.13 -1.84 -6.40
C PHE A 124 7.13 -0.57 -7.26
N THR A 125 7.12 0.58 -6.60
CA THR A 125 7.19 1.85 -7.30
C THR A 125 8.58 2.08 -7.93
N PRO A 126 8.68 2.87 -9.01
CA PRO A 126 9.97 3.26 -9.58
C PRO A 126 10.87 3.97 -8.55
N GLU A 127 10.29 4.71 -7.62
CA GLU A 127 11.01 5.42 -6.56
C GLU A 127 11.68 4.45 -5.59
N PHE A 128 11.01 3.39 -5.21
CA PHE A 128 11.62 2.32 -4.39
C PHE A 128 12.87 1.77 -5.06
N PHE A 129 12.81 1.44 -6.35
CA PHE A 129 13.96 0.92 -7.08
C PHE A 129 15.07 1.95 -7.26
N ALA A 130 14.75 3.24 -7.41
CA ALA A 130 15.75 4.30 -7.44
C ALA A 130 16.51 4.36 -6.10
N ARG A 131 15.82 4.27 -4.97
CA ARG A 131 16.44 4.23 -3.63
C ARG A 131 17.24 2.96 -3.40
N TYR A 132 16.73 1.82 -3.85
CA TYR A 132 17.45 0.55 -3.82
C TYR A 132 18.75 0.62 -4.63
N TYR A 133 18.68 1.17 -5.83
CA TYR A 133 19.86 1.36 -6.68
C TYR A 133 20.89 2.32 -6.03
N THR A 134 20.40 3.39 -5.42
CA THR A 134 21.27 4.34 -4.66
C THR A 134 21.98 3.62 -3.51
N PHE A 135 21.24 2.83 -2.71
CA PHE A 135 21.81 2.01 -1.64
C PHE A 135 22.90 1.07 -2.17
N MET A 136 22.59 0.33 -3.24
CA MET A 136 23.54 -0.60 -3.84
C MET A 136 24.77 0.10 -4.39
N SER A 137 24.63 1.28 -4.98
CA SER A 137 25.76 2.07 -5.51
C SER A 137 26.65 2.64 -4.40
N GLN A 138 26.10 2.87 -3.20
CA GLN A 138 26.88 3.27 -2.02
C GLN A 138 27.61 2.09 -1.38
N ALA A 139 27.02 0.91 -1.39
CA ALA A 139 27.60 -0.31 -0.82
C ALA A 139 28.65 -0.95 -1.75
N PHE A 140 28.37 -0.93 -3.05
CA PHE A 140 29.16 -1.65 -4.04
C PHE A 140 29.50 -0.76 -5.24
N ARG A 141 30.70 -0.94 -5.79
CA ARG A 141 31.08 -0.39 -7.07
C ARG A 141 30.72 -1.37 -8.17
N SER A 142 29.86 -0.96 -9.09
CA SER A 142 29.64 -1.75 -10.32
C SER A 142 30.94 -1.75 -11.12
N ALA A 143 31.44 -2.94 -11.39
CA ALA A 143 32.55 -3.09 -12.31
C ALA A 143 32.07 -2.72 -13.71
N GLY A 144 32.69 -1.72 -14.34
CA GLY A 144 32.34 -1.28 -15.69
C GLY A 144 32.60 -2.31 -16.80
N ASN A 145 33.20 -3.44 -16.47
CA ASN A 145 33.49 -4.57 -17.36
C ASN A 145 32.68 -5.78 -16.94
N HIS A 146 32.05 -6.43 -17.90
CA HIS A 146 31.20 -7.61 -17.73
C HIS A 146 31.84 -8.80 -16.99
N TYR A 147 33.13 -8.78 -16.70
CA TYR A 147 33.90 -9.86 -16.09
C TYR A 147 34.47 -9.56 -14.69
N ALA A 148 34.30 -8.32 -14.20
CA ALA A 148 34.79 -7.97 -12.88
C ALA A 148 33.67 -8.08 -11.84
N GLU A 149 33.92 -8.77 -10.73
CA GLU A 149 33.01 -8.79 -9.60
C GLU A 149 32.81 -7.40 -9.00
N SER A 150 31.62 -7.14 -8.44
CA SER A 150 31.33 -5.87 -7.77
C SER A 150 32.32 -5.63 -6.63
N GLY A 151 33.01 -4.49 -6.62
CA GLY A 151 33.90 -4.13 -5.51
C GLY A 151 33.10 -3.59 -4.32
N ILE A 152 33.47 -4.01 -3.11
CA ILE A 152 32.87 -3.53 -1.86
C ILE A 152 33.48 -2.18 -1.52
N ARG A 153 32.62 -1.14 -1.33
CA ARG A 153 33.08 0.23 -1.01
C ARG A 153 33.40 0.37 0.46
N THR A 154 34.53 -0.19 0.87
CA THR A 154 35.09 -0.03 2.21
C THR A 154 36.63 -0.13 2.16
N ASN A 155 37.28 0.36 3.19
CA ASN A 155 38.75 0.35 3.25
C ASN A 155 39.24 -1.06 3.63
N PHE A 156 40.09 -1.65 2.78
CA PHE A 156 40.72 -2.93 3.00
C PHE A 156 41.56 -2.98 4.29
N GLN A 157 42.32 -1.92 4.58
CA GLN A 157 43.19 -1.89 5.75
C GLN A 157 42.37 -2.03 7.05
N CYS A 158 41.19 -1.44 7.10
CA CYS A 158 40.30 -1.54 8.24
C CYS A 158 39.70 -2.95 8.40
N ARG A 159 39.58 -3.70 7.30
CA ARG A 159 39.04 -5.07 7.27
C ARG A 159 40.09 -6.13 7.55
N LYS A 160 41.34 -5.85 7.21
CA LYS A 160 42.46 -6.80 7.28
C LYS A 160 42.55 -7.56 8.61
N PRO A 161 42.40 -6.92 9.81
CA PRO A 161 42.47 -7.64 11.07
C PRO A 161 41.37 -8.70 11.27
N GLY A 162 40.21 -8.54 10.61
CA GLY A 162 39.09 -9.49 10.68
C GLY A 162 39.14 -10.62 9.64
N LEU A 163 40.02 -10.51 8.62
CA LEU A 163 40.07 -11.46 7.51
C LEU A 163 41.08 -12.62 7.71
N GLY A 164 41.81 -12.63 8.83
CA GLY A 164 42.74 -13.69 9.17
C GLY A 164 43.98 -13.76 8.26
N GLY A 165 44.69 -14.90 8.30
CA GLY A 165 45.98 -15.09 7.63
C GLY A 165 45.97 -14.97 6.09
N ASN A 166 44.83 -15.11 5.44
CA ASN A 166 44.66 -15.02 3.99
C ASN A 166 44.08 -13.66 3.54
N ALA A 167 44.19 -12.61 4.37
CA ALA A 167 43.57 -11.30 4.13
C ALA A 167 43.92 -10.71 2.76
N GLU A 168 45.17 -10.84 2.29
CA GLU A 168 45.62 -10.29 1.02
C GLU A 168 44.88 -10.87 -0.20
N ASN A 169 44.39 -12.09 -0.12
CA ASN A 169 43.60 -12.70 -1.20
C ASN A 169 42.26 -11.97 -1.41
N TRP A 170 41.76 -11.26 -0.39
CA TRP A 170 40.51 -10.52 -0.43
C TRP A 170 40.69 -9.07 -0.90
N ARG A 171 41.94 -8.58 -0.99
CA ARG A 171 42.23 -7.20 -1.38
C ARG A 171 41.54 -6.75 -2.69
N PRO A 172 41.47 -7.59 -3.74
CA PRO A 172 40.80 -7.20 -5.00
C PRO A 172 39.32 -6.91 -4.88
N TYR A 173 38.67 -7.41 -3.83
CA TYR A 173 37.25 -7.20 -3.58
C TYR A 173 36.92 -5.82 -2.98
N PHE A 174 37.94 -5.03 -2.60
CA PHE A 174 37.75 -3.74 -1.96
C PHE A 174 38.15 -2.57 -2.86
N THR A 175 37.36 -1.49 -2.81
CA THR A 175 37.65 -0.26 -3.58
C THR A 175 38.49 0.76 -2.81
N ASN A 176 38.70 0.56 -1.51
CA ASN A 176 39.31 1.48 -0.57
C ASN A 176 38.63 2.86 -0.47
N GLU A 177 37.35 2.90 -0.82
CA GLU A 177 36.47 4.05 -0.64
C GLU A 177 35.69 3.89 0.66
N ASP A 178 35.64 4.94 1.49
CA ASP A 178 34.77 4.94 2.66
C ASP A 178 33.46 5.67 2.35
N MET A 179 32.40 4.90 2.09
CA MET A 179 31.07 5.42 1.75
C MET A 179 30.07 5.26 2.90
N ARG A 180 30.51 5.00 4.14
CA ARG A 180 29.62 4.69 5.27
C ARG A 180 28.56 5.77 5.52
N HIS A 181 28.91 7.04 5.46
CA HIS A 181 27.94 8.12 5.64
C HIS A 181 26.84 8.11 4.56
N GLY A 182 27.26 8.07 3.28
CA GLY A 182 26.32 7.96 2.15
C GLY A 182 25.49 6.70 2.20
N LEU A 183 26.06 5.57 2.60
CA LEU A 183 25.39 4.30 2.77
C LEU A 183 24.31 4.36 3.88
N CYS A 184 24.61 5.00 5.00
CA CYS A 184 23.64 5.18 6.08
C CYS A 184 22.41 5.95 5.61
N ILE A 185 22.62 7.08 4.95
CA ILE A 185 21.54 7.90 4.39
C ILE A 185 20.73 7.09 3.35
N ALA A 186 21.42 6.40 2.44
CA ALA A 186 20.77 5.59 1.42
C ALA A 186 19.95 4.44 2.03
N TYR A 187 20.47 3.79 3.08
CA TYR A 187 19.76 2.75 3.81
C TYR A 187 18.51 3.28 4.51
N ALA A 188 18.61 4.41 5.23
CA ALA A 188 17.46 5.04 5.88
C ALA A 188 16.36 5.42 4.87
N ASN A 189 16.75 5.98 3.72
CA ASN A 189 15.82 6.31 2.64
C ASN A 189 15.17 5.05 2.03
N LEU A 190 15.92 3.97 1.86
CA LEU A 190 15.39 2.69 1.38
C LEU A 190 14.37 2.09 2.35
N LEU A 191 14.69 2.08 3.66
CA LEU A 191 13.75 1.61 4.68
C LEU A 191 12.49 2.46 4.75
N GLY A 192 12.61 3.78 4.60
CA GLY A 192 11.47 4.69 4.49
C GLY A 192 10.56 4.32 3.31
N SER A 193 11.14 4.07 2.13
CA SER A 193 10.40 3.62 0.95
C SER A 193 9.76 2.26 1.15
N MET A 194 10.46 1.30 1.75
CA MET A 194 9.89 0.00 2.09
C MET A 194 8.66 0.11 3.00
N SER A 195 8.71 0.98 4.00
CA SER A 195 7.56 1.21 4.88
C SER A 195 6.38 1.83 4.16
N GLU A 196 6.62 2.70 3.17
CA GLU A 196 5.60 3.29 2.30
C GLU A 196 4.95 2.23 1.41
N GLU A 197 5.75 1.36 0.78
CA GLU A 197 5.28 0.26 -0.07
C GLU A 197 4.44 -0.77 0.69
N LEU A 198 4.75 -1.01 1.96
CA LEU A 198 4.01 -1.90 2.83
C LEU A 198 2.78 -1.23 3.47
N LEU A 199 2.50 0.05 3.12
CA LEU A 199 1.40 0.85 3.68
C LEU A 199 1.44 0.97 5.22
N LEU A 200 2.61 0.87 5.82
CA LEU A 200 2.81 1.06 7.26
C LEU A 200 2.73 2.55 7.64
N ARG A 201 1.69 3.24 7.14
CA ARG A 201 1.48 4.70 7.33
C ARG A 201 1.39 5.14 8.80
N SER A 202 1.15 4.21 9.72
CA SER A 202 1.13 4.52 11.14
C SER A 202 2.46 5.06 11.67
N LEU A 203 3.59 4.69 11.03
CA LEU A 203 4.92 5.18 11.38
C LEU A 203 5.19 6.60 10.86
N LYS A 204 4.47 7.05 9.84
CA LYS A 204 4.63 8.40 9.26
C LYS A 204 4.08 9.53 10.17
N ARG A 205 3.25 9.21 11.18
CA ARG A 205 2.76 10.17 12.18
C ARG A 205 3.77 10.51 13.25
N SER A 206 4.84 9.74 13.40
CA SER A 206 5.92 9.96 14.34
C SER A 206 7.07 10.75 13.68
N GLY A 207 6.78 11.93 13.11
CA GLY A 207 7.80 12.81 12.56
C GLY A 207 8.65 12.17 11.45
N MET A 208 9.00 12.91 10.43
CA MET A 208 10.07 12.53 9.49
C MET A 208 11.23 11.99 10.30
N VAL A 209 11.56 10.71 10.10
CA VAL A 209 12.76 10.13 10.71
C VAL A 209 13.90 11.03 10.30
N ASP A 210 14.42 11.76 11.26
CA ASP A 210 15.53 12.70 11.07
C ASP A 210 16.74 11.84 10.69
N THR A 211 16.98 11.73 9.39
CA THR A 211 18.04 10.88 8.84
C THR A 211 19.42 11.32 9.34
N GLU A 212 19.59 12.60 9.70
CA GLU A 212 20.82 13.10 10.32
C GLU A 212 21.02 12.54 11.73
N LYS A 213 19.93 12.33 12.49
CA LYS A 213 20.02 11.70 13.81
C LYS A 213 20.23 10.18 13.75
N LEU A 214 19.74 9.52 12.71
CA LEU A 214 19.96 8.09 12.49
C LEU A 214 21.36 7.78 11.98
N CYS A 215 21.98 8.72 11.30
CA CYS A 215 23.31 8.59 10.74
C CYS A 215 24.24 9.60 11.45
N PRO A 216 24.61 9.35 12.71
CA PRO A 216 25.54 10.22 13.39
C PRO A 216 26.80 10.37 12.53
N PRO A 217 27.42 11.56 12.53
CA PRO A 217 28.74 11.70 11.93
C PRO A 217 29.60 10.62 12.58
N PHE A 218 30.08 9.67 11.76
CA PHE A 218 31.00 8.64 12.22
C PHE A 218 32.30 9.36 12.59
N TYR A 219 32.41 9.73 13.87
CA TYR A 219 33.59 10.34 14.40
C TYR A 219 34.76 9.41 14.10
N ASP A 220 35.70 9.94 13.30
CA ASP A 220 37.06 9.50 13.13
C ASP A 220 37.35 8.05 13.57
N ILE A 221 36.96 7.10 12.75
CA ILE A 221 37.70 5.84 12.68
C ILE A 221 38.88 6.10 11.73
N GLU A 222 39.57 7.22 11.92
CA GLU A 222 40.91 7.45 11.34
C GLU A 222 41.96 6.51 11.93
N ARG A 223 41.59 5.71 12.89
CA ARG A 223 42.44 4.68 13.52
C ARG A 223 41.88 3.30 13.21
N CYS A 224 41.94 2.92 11.97
CA CYS A 224 41.95 1.50 11.67
C CYS A 224 43.29 0.86 12.08
#